data_3c9347601ad1f7e1d33ae643da073907
#
_entry.id   3c9347601ad1f7e1d33ae643da073907
#
_cell.length_a   1.000
_cell.length_b   1.000
_cell.length_c   1.000
_cell.angle_alpha   90.00
_cell.angle_beta   90.00
_cell.angle_gamma   90.00
#
_symmetry.space_group_name_H-M   'P 1'
#
loop_
_entity.id
_entity.type
_entity.pdbx_description
1 polymer ?
#
loop_
_entity_poly.entity_id
_entity_poly.type
_entity_poly.pdbx_seq_one_letter_code
_entity_poly.pdbx_strand_id
1 'polypeptide(L)' 'IIHGGETNYVLATVTLFASLFNLFTSLLQLLGFLGGDD' A
#
# COMPACT_ATOMS: atom_id res chain seq x y z
N ILE A 1 -17.19 -16.97 4.77
CA ILE A 1 -17.82 -17.18 3.83
C ILE A 1 -17.73 -16.28 2.72
N ILE A 2 -16.84 -16.40 1.84
CA ILE A 2 -16.64 -15.58 0.75
C ILE A 2 -16.99 -16.29 -0.46
N HIS A 3 -17.77 -15.71 -1.33
CA HIS A 3 -18.10 -16.30 -2.59
C HIS A 3 -17.04 -15.89 -3.59
N GLY A 4 -17.05 -16.50 -4.73
CA GLY A 4 -16.02 -16.28 -5.72
C GLY A 4 -15.85 -14.83 -6.09
N GLY A 5 -16.94 -14.15 -6.34
CA GLY A 5 -16.84 -12.77 -6.73
C GLY A 5 -16.31 -11.91 -5.61
N GLU A 6 -16.70 -12.23 -4.41
CA GLU A 6 -16.25 -11.45 -3.29
C GLU A 6 -14.80 -11.68 -3.02
N THR A 7 -14.31 -12.87 -3.28
CA THR A 7 -12.89 -13.13 -3.10
C THR A 7 -12.07 -12.25 -4.02
N ASN A 8 -12.52 -12.10 -5.27
CA ASN A 8 -11.82 -11.24 -6.19
C ASN A 8 -11.84 -9.81 -5.72
N TYR A 9 -12.94 -9.36 -5.20
CA TYR A 9 -13.06 -8.00 -4.72
C TYR A 9 -12.16 -7.76 -3.52
N VAL A 10 -12.12 -8.71 -2.61
CA VAL A 10 -11.29 -8.58 -1.43
C VAL A 10 -9.82 -8.58 -1.84
N LEU A 11 -9.46 -9.45 -2.77
CA LEU A 11 -8.09 -9.48 -3.22
C LEU A 11 -7.68 -8.16 -3.84
N ALA A 12 -8.54 -7.58 -4.65
CA ALA A 12 -8.24 -6.31 -5.27
C ALA A 12 -8.10 -5.21 -4.21
N THR A 13 -8.95 -5.25 -3.20
CA THR A 13 -8.89 -4.25 -2.14
C THR A 13 -7.59 -4.38 -1.36
N VAL A 14 -7.21 -5.59 -1.03
CA VAL A 14 -5.98 -5.79 -0.28
C VAL A 14 -4.78 -5.37 -1.11
N THR A 15 -4.80 -5.70 -2.39
CA THR A 15 -3.70 -5.32 -3.26
C THR A 15 -3.60 -3.79 -3.34
N LEU A 16 -4.73 -3.13 -3.41
CA LEU A 16 -4.74 -1.69 -3.48
C LEU A 16 -4.18 -1.09 -2.19
N PHE A 17 -4.59 -1.63 -1.05
CA PHE A 17 -4.07 -1.14 0.21
C PHE A 17 -2.58 -1.39 0.32
N ALA A 18 -2.13 -2.56 -0.09
CA ALA A 18 -0.71 -2.86 -0.02
C ALA A 18 0.08 -1.91 -0.89
N SER A 19 -0.43 -1.60 -2.07
CA SER A 19 0.24 -0.67 -2.95
C SER A 19 0.31 0.72 -2.33
N LEU A 20 -0.79 1.13 -1.73
CA LEU A 20 -0.83 2.44 -1.10
C LEU A 20 0.14 2.50 0.06
N PHE A 21 0.19 1.45 0.86
CA PHE A 21 1.09 1.40 1.97
C PHE A 21 2.53 1.43 1.50
N ASN A 22 2.81 0.71 0.44
CA ASN A 22 4.14 0.70 -0.13
C ASN A 22 4.52 2.08 -0.63
N LEU A 23 3.58 2.77 -1.23
CA LEU A 23 3.83 4.10 -1.73
C LEU A 23 4.14 5.05 -0.58
N PHE A 24 3.38 4.96 0.49
CA PHE A 24 3.62 5.80 1.64
C PHE A 24 4.99 5.53 2.24
N THR A 25 5.37 4.28 2.34
CA THR A 25 6.67 3.93 2.89
C THR A 25 7.77 4.49 2.01
N SER A 26 7.63 4.36 0.72
CA SER A 26 8.62 4.90 -0.19
C SER A 26 8.72 6.40 -0.08
N LEU A 27 7.57 7.04 0.00
CA LEU A 27 7.55 8.48 0.10
C LEU A 27 8.20 8.94 1.39
N LEU A 28 7.91 8.25 2.48
CA LEU A 28 8.50 8.61 3.75
C LEU A 28 10.01 8.46 3.71
N GLN A 29 10.48 7.38 3.12
CA GLN A 29 11.91 7.17 3.01
C GLN A 29 12.54 8.25 2.14
N LEU A 30 11.88 8.61 1.07
CA LEU A 30 12.41 9.63 0.19
C LEU A 30 12.48 10.96 0.91
N LEU A 31 11.46 11.29 1.64
CA LEU A 31 11.46 12.53 2.39
C LEU A 31 12.56 12.54 3.44
N GLY A 32 12.74 11.42 4.09
CA GLY A 32 13.80 11.34 5.07
C GLY A 32 15.17 11.48 4.44
N PHE A 33 15.32 10.88 3.29
CA PHE A 33 16.60 10.97 2.62
C PHE A 33 16.86 12.40 2.15
N LEU A 34 15.83 13.05 1.64
CA LEU A 34 16.03 14.36 1.12
C LEU A 34 16.22 15.38 2.18
N GLY A 35 15.38 15.35 3.18
CA GLY A 35 15.47 16.40 4.07
C GLY A 35 15.77 16.05 5.40
N GLY A 36 15.67 14.86 5.69
CA GLY A 36 15.74 14.61 6.97
C GLY A 36 16.97 14.47 7.60
N ASP A 37 17.85 14.30 6.95
CA ASP A 37 18.92 14.02 7.47
C ASP A 37 19.28 14.93 8.44
N ASP A 38 18.93 15.81 8.58
CA ASP A 38 19.36 16.63 9.49
C ASP A 38 18.77 16.61 10.41
#